data_ff674ec3e736b7e35f5e88836cc97569
#
_entry.id   ff674ec3e736b7e35f5e88836cc97569
#
_cell.length_a   1.000
_cell.length_b   1.000
_cell.length_c   1.000
_cell.angle_alpha   90.00
_cell.angle_beta   90.00
_cell.angle_gamma   90.00
#
_symmetry.space_group_name_H-M   'P 1'
#
loop_
_entity.id
_entity.type
_entity.pdbx_description
1 polymer ?
#
loop_
_entity_poly.entity_id
_entity_poly.type
_entity_poly.pdbx_seq_one_letter_code
_entity_poly.pdbx_strand_id
1 'polypeptide(L)'
;MLSKRIRTIIRSVVLGLVVAALLQVAAPLKALTTSCTHIEQPRILMDRSHLDSPLDDGATYQQYKEREIANRISDKVANILVNRGYSVTFTREYDKPISINDRVQLAQRTDYDLYLSVHLNSCEIDGKGTGSEAYYNGSFARMMGDAILKEVASKYDLQYRRNEETPYYTRRIPNSLLLEVGFINNNKDMSIILENEDALAEIVANNIIASFEVR
;
A
#
# COMPACT_ATOMS: atom_id res chain seq x y z
N MET A 1 62.79 -48.84 -28.76
CA MET A 1 61.72 -48.45 -29.69
C MET A 1 60.50 -49.32 -29.42
N LEU A 2 59.38 -48.76 -28.95
CA LEU A 2 58.16 -49.54 -28.77
C LEU A 2 57.56 -49.96 -30.11
N SER A 3 57.09 -51.20 -30.21
CA SER A 3 56.54 -51.76 -31.44
C SER A 3 55.27 -51.00 -31.89
N LYS A 4 54.98 -50.98 -33.20
CA LYS A 4 53.79 -50.32 -33.75
C LYS A 4 52.50 -50.77 -33.04
N ARG A 5 52.38 -52.03 -32.66
CA ARG A 5 51.21 -52.58 -31.94
C ARG A 5 51.03 -51.95 -30.58
N ILE A 6 52.11 -51.72 -29.79
CA ILE A 6 52.01 -51.10 -28.48
C ILE A 6 51.57 -49.64 -28.58
N ARG A 7 52.02 -48.89 -29.57
CA ARG A 7 51.61 -47.50 -29.81
C ARG A 7 50.12 -47.40 -30.18
N THR A 8 49.59 -48.35 -30.93
CA THR A 8 48.16 -48.38 -31.30
C THR A 8 47.29 -48.67 -30.07
N ILE A 9 47.68 -49.63 -29.23
CA ILE A 9 46.94 -49.96 -27.98
C ILE A 9 46.92 -48.76 -27.06
N ILE A 10 48.04 -48.10 -26.83
CA ILE A 10 48.09 -46.91 -25.96
C ILE A 10 47.20 -45.77 -26.50
N ARG A 11 47.19 -45.51 -27.80
CA ARG A 11 46.32 -44.50 -28.41
C ARG A 11 44.83 -44.83 -28.22
N SER A 12 44.44 -46.09 -28.40
CA SER A 12 43.06 -46.52 -28.20
C SER A 12 42.61 -46.43 -26.73
N VAL A 13 43.48 -46.77 -25.79
CA VAL A 13 43.17 -46.64 -24.33
C VAL A 13 43.09 -45.20 -23.91
N VAL A 14 43.98 -44.32 -24.37
CA VAL A 14 43.95 -42.89 -24.04
C VAL A 14 42.72 -42.22 -24.65
N LEU A 15 42.35 -42.56 -25.90
CA LEU A 15 41.16 -42.05 -26.54
C LEU A 15 39.88 -42.49 -25.80
N GLY A 16 39.82 -43.76 -25.36
CA GLY A 16 38.69 -44.28 -24.59
C GLY A 16 38.54 -43.60 -23.24
N LEU A 17 39.64 -43.31 -22.52
CA LEU A 17 39.62 -42.58 -21.27
C LEU A 17 39.20 -41.11 -21.41
N VAL A 18 39.58 -40.43 -22.49
CA VAL A 18 39.18 -39.06 -22.80
C VAL A 18 37.68 -38.99 -23.12
N VAL A 19 37.17 -39.96 -23.89
CA VAL A 19 35.73 -40.01 -24.22
C VAL A 19 34.90 -40.34 -22.96
N ALA A 20 35.36 -41.22 -22.06
CA ALA A 20 34.71 -41.53 -20.80
C ALA A 20 34.69 -40.32 -19.86
N ALA A 21 35.79 -39.54 -19.80
CA ALA A 21 35.86 -38.31 -18.98
C ALA A 21 34.92 -37.18 -19.52
N LEU A 22 34.74 -37.13 -20.83
CA LEU A 22 33.79 -36.12 -21.43
C LEU A 22 32.31 -36.49 -21.25
N LEU A 23 32.00 -37.78 -21.08
CA LEU A 23 30.63 -38.24 -20.83
C LEU A 23 30.22 -38.11 -19.36
N GLN A 24 31.14 -37.95 -18.41
CA GLN A 24 30.82 -37.76 -17.01
C GLN A 24 30.58 -36.30 -16.60
N VAL A 25 30.82 -35.34 -17.50
CA VAL A 25 30.60 -33.90 -17.21
C VAL A 25 29.19 -33.44 -17.63
N ALA A 26 28.40 -34.29 -18.29
CA ALA A 26 27.01 -34.02 -18.54
C ALA A 26 26.13 -34.46 -17.34
N ALA A 27 26.38 -33.92 -16.19
CA ALA A 27 25.33 -33.88 -15.16
C ALA A 27 24.14 -33.10 -15.75
N PRO A 28 22.91 -33.64 -15.70
CA PRO A 28 21.78 -32.87 -16.17
C PRO A 28 21.75 -31.59 -15.32
N LEU A 29 21.91 -30.46 -16.00
CA LEU A 29 21.55 -29.18 -15.43
C LEU A 29 20.08 -29.34 -15.03
N LYS A 30 19.80 -29.69 -13.74
CA LYS A 30 18.46 -29.52 -13.22
C LYS A 30 18.14 -28.07 -13.48
N ALA A 31 17.33 -27.82 -14.48
CA ALA A 31 16.73 -26.53 -14.63
C ALA A 31 16.14 -26.21 -13.24
N LEU A 32 16.74 -25.25 -12.55
CA LEU A 32 16.04 -24.56 -11.49
C LEU A 32 14.85 -23.93 -12.20
N THR A 33 13.76 -24.66 -12.29
CA THR A 33 12.46 -24.06 -12.46
C THR A 33 12.28 -23.23 -11.19
N THR A 34 12.73 -21.99 -11.24
CA THR A 34 12.28 -20.98 -10.31
C THR A 34 10.77 -20.98 -10.54
N SER A 35 10.06 -21.69 -9.66
CA SER A 35 8.63 -21.47 -9.52
C SER A 35 8.53 -19.98 -9.25
N CYS A 36 8.17 -19.21 -10.28
CA CYS A 36 7.63 -17.90 -10.07
C CYS A 36 6.37 -18.15 -9.23
N THR A 37 6.53 -18.15 -7.90
CA THR A 37 5.39 -17.91 -7.04
C THR A 37 4.86 -16.57 -7.51
N HIS A 38 3.72 -16.59 -8.16
CA HIS A 38 2.95 -15.42 -8.49
C HIS A 38 2.61 -14.84 -7.11
N ILE A 39 3.46 -13.94 -6.62
CA ILE A 39 3.14 -13.15 -5.44
C ILE A 39 1.97 -12.31 -5.89
N GLU A 40 0.78 -12.70 -5.47
CA GLU A 40 -0.43 -11.96 -5.75
C GLU A 40 -0.22 -10.57 -5.18
N GLN A 41 -0.27 -9.54 -6.05
CA GLN A 41 0.02 -8.17 -5.64
C GLN A 41 -1.09 -7.70 -4.70
N PRO A 42 -0.76 -7.08 -3.57
CA PRO A 42 -1.78 -6.59 -2.65
C PRO A 42 -2.74 -5.62 -3.36
N ARG A 43 -4.01 -5.78 -3.07
CA ARG A 43 -5.11 -5.02 -3.68
C ARG A 43 -5.67 -4.03 -2.67
N ILE A 44 -5.63 -2.77 -3.04
CA ILE A 44 -6.11 -1.67 -2.21
C ILE A 44 -7.40 -1.11 -2.81
N LEU A 45 -8.46 -1.10 -2.04
CA LEU A 45 -9.67 -0.36 -2.36
C LEU A 45 -9.55 1.02 -1.71
N MET A 46 -9.18 2.00 -2.54
CA MET A 46 -9.02 3.40 -2.12
C MET A 46 -10.36 4.10 -2.14
N ASP A 47 -10.79 4.60 -1.01
CA ASP A 47 -11.99 5.41 -0.93
C ASP A 47 -11.67 6.89 -1.13
N ARG A 48 -12.22 7.46 -2.19
CA ARG A 48 -12.32 8.91 -2.28
C ARG A 48 -13.43 9.37 -1.36
N SER A 49 -13.04 9.91 -0.22
CA SER A 49 -13.96 10.36 0.82
C SER A 49 -15.01 11.34 0.31
N HIS A 50 -16.11 11.43 1.01
CA HIS A 50 -17.21 12.33 0.72
C HIS A 50 -17.85 12.15 -0.69
N LEU A 51 -18.65 13.11 -1.10
CA LEU A 51 -19.45 13.05 -2.34
C LEU A 51 -20.46 11.89 -2.34
N ASP A 52 -21.08 11.62 -1.19
CA ASP A 52 -22.26 10.73 -1.12
C ASP A 52 -23.51 11.38 -1.72
N SER A 53 -23.48 12.70 -1.90
CA SER A 53 -24.40 13.48 -2.73
C SER A 53 -23.63 14.55 -3.51
N PRO A 54 -24.21 15.16 -4.56
CA PRO A 54 -23.53 16.19 -5.34
C PRO A 54 -23.07 17.41 -4.55
N LEU A 55 -23.62 17.63 -3.35
CA LEU A 55 -23.32 18.78 -2.49
C LEU A 55 -22.45 18.41 -1.27
N ASP A 56 -22.04 17.17 -1.15
CA ASP A 56 -21.21 16.73 -0.03
C ASP A 56 -19.73 17.03 -0.30
N ASP A 57 -19.26 18.09 0.31
CA ASP A 57 -17.87 18.52 0.29
C ASP A 57 -17.09 18.08 1.55
N GLY A 58 -17.74 17.34 2.47
CA GLY A 58 -17.18 17.07 3.80
C GLY A 58 -17.17 18.32 4.67
N ALA A 59 -16.28 18.36 5.64
CA ALA A 59 -16.08 19.57 6.44
C ALA A 59 -15.52 20.69 5.56
N THR A 60 -15.95 21.93 5.86
CA THR A 60 -15.49 23.12 5.14
C THR A 60 -15.02 24.18 6.13
N TYR A 61 -13.92 24.83 5.82
CA TYR A 61 -13.38 25.90 6.64
C TYR A 61 -12.68 26.95 5.76
N GLN A 62 -13.09 28.21 5.87
CA GLN A 62 -12.62 29.29 4.99
C GLN A 62 -12.84 28.92 3.49
N GLN A 63 -11.76 28.84 2.70
CA GLN A 63 -11.79 28.42 1.30
C GLN A 63 -11.56 26.91 1.10
N TYR A 64 -11.32 26.18 2.18
CA TYR A 64 -10.95 24.77 2.12
C TYR A 64 -12.16 23.86 2.21
N LYS A 65 -12.13 22.80 1.43
CA LYS A 65 -13.08 21.70 1.43
C LYS A 65 -12.34 20.40 1.68
N GLU A 66 -12.79 19.65 2.67
CA GLU A 66 -12.18 18.37 3.04
C GLU A 66 -12.05 17.44 1.84
N ARG A 67 -13.14 17.27 1.08
CA ARG A 67 -13.17 16.41 -0.10
C ARG A 67 -12.04 16.69 -1.09
N GLU A 68 -11.73 17.96 -1.35
CA GLU A 68 -10.71 18.33 -2.33
C GLU A 68 -9.30 17.96 -1.85
N ILE A 69 -9.00 18.23 -0.58
CA ILE A 69 -7.68 17.97 0.01
C ILE A 69 -7.49 16.46 0.19
N ALA A 70 -8.47 15.78 0.78
CA ALA A 70 -8.44 14.34 0.99
C ALA A 70 -8.29 13.55 -0.32
N ASN A 71 -8.97 13.99 -1.39
CA ASN A 71 -8.83 13.36 -2.71
C ASN A 71 -7.43 13.56 -3.29
N ARG A 72 -6.83 14.76 -3.17
CA ARG A 72 -5.45 14.96 -3.64
C ARG A 72 -4.45 14.06 -2.91
N ILE A 73 -4.59 13.95 -1.59
CA ILE A 73 -3.72 13.05 -0.80
C ILE A 73 -3.97 11.59 -1.21
N SER A 74 -5.22 11.17 -1.35
CA SER A 74 -5.57 9.81 -1.80
C SER A 74 -4.97 9.48 -3.17
N ASP A 75 -5.06 10.40 -4.13
CA ASP A 75 -4.48 10.21 -5.47
C ASP A 75 -2.95 10.08 -5.42
N LYS A 76 -2.27 10.88 -4.59
CA LYS A 76 -0.82 10.78 -4.37
C LYS A 76 -0.42 9.44 -3.74
N VAL A 77 -1.13 9.00 -2.70
CA VAL A 77 -0.93 7.67 -2.07
C VAL A 77 -1.12 6.56 -3.09
N ALA A 78 -2.22 6.60 -3.85
CA ALA A 78 -2.52 5.61 -4.88
C ALA A 78 -1.42 5.53 -5.94
N ASN A 79 -0.92 6.67 -6.42
CA ASN A 79 0.16 6.73 -7.41
C ASN A 79 1.44 6.08 -6.88
N ILE A 80 1.81 6.32 -5.62
CA ILE A 80 2.98 5.69 -5.01
C ILE A 80 2.79 4.17 -4.92
N LEU A 81 1.63 3.71 -4.45
CA LEU A 81 1.32 2.28 -4.34
C LEU A 81 1.34 1.58 -5.71
N VAL A 82 0.73 2.17 -6.74
CA VAL A 82 0.75 1.64 -8.12
C VAL A 82 2.19 1.53 -8.66
N ASN A 83 3.01 2.56 -8.45
CA ASN A 83 4.43 2.55 -8.85
C ASN A 83 5.27 1.48 -8.11
N ARG A 84 4.78 0.99 -6.98
CA ARG A 84 5.37 -0.11 -6.20
C ARG A 84 4.73 -1.47 -6.51
N GLY A 85 3.86 -1.54 -7.53
CA GLY A 85 3.28 -2.78 -8.01
C GLY A 85 1.99 -3.21 -7.29
N TYR A 86 1.38 -2.35 -6.49
CA TYR A 86 0.09 -2.61 -5.86
C TYR A 86 -1.06 -2.38 -6.84
N SER A 87 -2.10 -3.20 -6.74
CA SER A 87 -3.35 -2.96 -7.46
C SER A 87 -4.22 -1.99 -6.66
N VAL A 88 -4.51 -0.82 -7.22
CA VAL A 88 -5.35 0.17 -6.55
C VAL A 88 -6.62 0.40 -7.38
N THR A 89 -7.77 0.27 -6.74
CA THR A 89 -9.09 0.57 -7.30
C THR A 89 -9.76 1.63 -6.45
N PHE A 90 -10.36 2.63 -7.06
CA PHE A 90 -11.11 3.66 -6.34
C PHE A 90 -12.58 3.27 -6.18
N THR A 91 -13.19 3.69 -5.08
CA THR A 91 -14.63 3.47 -4.83
C THR A 91 -15.53 4.24 -5.79
N ARG A 92 -15.04 5.35 -6.33
CA ARG A 92 -15.74 6.20 -7.29
C ARG A 92 -14.80 6.94 -8.24
N GLU A 93 -15.30 7.36 -9.36
CA GLU A 93 -14.65 8.38 -10.18
C GLU A 93 -14.66 9.73 -9.45
N TYR A 94 -13.76 10.63 -9.85
CA TYR A 94 -13.50 11.87 -9.11
C TYR A 94 -14.77 12.69 -8.81
N ASP A 95 -15.61 12.91 -9.82
CA ASP A 95 -16.80 13.76 -9.73
C ASP A 95 -18.13 12.99 -9.71
N LYS A 96 -18.08 11.66 -9.58
CA LYS A 96 -19.31 10.86 -9.51
C LYS A 96 -19.68 10.56 -8.05
N PRO A 97 -20.87 11.00 -7.61
CA PRO A 97 -21.34 10.67 -6.26
C PRO A 97 -21.53 9.17 -6.08
N ILE A 98 -21.25 8.69 -4.87
CA ILE A 98 -21.52 7.33 -4.44
C ILE A 98 -22.01 7.34 -2.99
N SER A 99 -23.17 6.79 -2.71
CA SER A 99 -23.70 6.75 -1.37
C SER A 99 -22.83 5.90 -0.42
N ILE A 100 -22.90 6.16 0.89
CA ILE A 100 -22.23 5.35 1.92
C ILE A 100 -22.63 3.87 1.80
N ASN A 101 -23.91 3.59 1.52
CA ASN A 101 -24.36 2.20 1.35
C ASN A 101 -23.73 1.54 0.12
N ASP A 102 -23.61 2.25 -0.98
CA ASP A 102 -22.99 1.71 -2.21
C ASP A 102 -21.49 1.50 -2.03
N ARG A 103 -20.78 2.37 -1.26
CA ARG A 103 -19.38 2.14 -0.87
C ARG A 103 -19.22 0.83 -0.11
N VAL A 104 -20.09 0.60 0.89
CA VAL A 104 -20.07 -0.65 1.67
C VAL A 104 -20.38 -1.86 0.80
N GLN A 105 -21.40 -1.77 -0.07
CA GLN A 105 -21.73 -2.87 -0.99
C GLN A 105 -20.61 -3.13 -1.99
N LEU A 106 -19.97 -2.09 -2.51
CA LEU A 106 -18.83 -2.22 -3.40
C LEU A 106 -17.68 -2.95 -2.68
N ALA A 107 -17.32 -2.51 -1.47
CA ALA A 107 -16.30 -3.13 -0.66
C ALA A 107 -16.60 -4.61 -0.39
N GLN A 108 -17.87 -4.97 -0.10
CA GLN A 108 -18.27 -6.36 0.15
C GLN A 108 -18.22 -7.26 -1.09
N ARG A 109 -18.23 -6.69 -2.30
CA ARG A 109 -18.19 -7.44 -3.57
C ARG A 109 -16.81 -7.40 -4.23
N THR A 110 -15.94 -6.51 -3.78
CA THR A 110 -14.59 -6.33 -4.32
C THR A 110 -13.64 -7.16 -3.48
N ASP A 111 -12.78 -7.90 -4.16
CA ASP A 111 -11.69 -8.61 -3.50
C ASP A 111 -10.53 -7.64 -3.30
N TYR A 112 -10.21 -7.32 -2.04
CA TYR A 112 -9.15 -6.40 -1.63
C TYR A 112 -8.49 -6.87 -0.33
N ASP A 113 -7.28 -6.40 -0.10
CA ASP A 113 -6.50 -6.67 1.12
C ASP A 113 -6.61 -5.54 2.14
N LEU A 114 -6.82 -4.31 1.68
CA LEU A 114 -7.02 -3.12 2.51
C LEU A 114 -8.02 -2.17 1.85
N TYR A 115 -8.99 -1.70 2.64
CA TYR A 115 -9.80 -0.53 2.33
C TYR A 115 -9.19 0.68 3.01
N LEU A 116 -8.81 1.71 2.25
CA LEU A 116 -8.20 2.93 2.77
C LEU A 116 -9.05 4.15 2.43
N SER A 117 -9.41 4.94 3.45
CA SER A 117 -10.11 6.21 3.29
C SER A 117 -9.30 7.32 3.97
N VAL A 118 -9.11 8.43 3.26
CA VAL A 118 -8.40 9.62 3.78
C VAL A 118 -9.39 10.74 3.99
N HIS A 119 -9.31 11.38 5.15
CA HIS A 119 -10.20 12.42 5.63
C HIS A 119 -9.43 13.55 6.32
N LEU A 120 -10.10 14.65 6.57
CA LEU A 120 -9.68 15.70 7.49
C LEU A 120 -10.74 15.91 8.56
N ASN A 121 -10.33 15.81 9.80
CA ASN A 121 -11.23 16.01 10.94
C ASN A 121 -11.70 17.47 11.08
N SER A 122 -12.76 17.67 11.82
CA SER A 122 -13.20 19.01 12.23
C SER A 122 -13.65 19.00 13.69
N CYS A 123 -13.55 20.14 14.35
CA CYS A 123 -13.98 20.35 15.72
C CYS A 123 -15.06 21.43 15.77
N GLU A 124 -16.02 21.31 16.69
CA GLU A 124 -17.07 22.32 16.87
C GLU A 124 -16.51 23.73 17.15
N ILE A 125 -15.34 23.79 17.80
CA ILE A 125 -14.67 25.05 18.11
C ILE A 125 -13.39 25.13 17.27
N ASP A 126 -13.31 26.12 16.41
CA ASP A 126 -12.15 26.35 15.56
C ASP A 126 -10.84 26.42 16.34
N GLY A 127 -9.82 25.73 15.83
CA GLY A 127 -8.50 25.67 16.43
C GLY A 127 -8.36 24.82 17.71
N LYS A 128 -9.45 24.24 18.22
CA LYS A 128 -9.37 23.39 19.42
C LYS A 128 -8.96 21.95 19.16
N GLY A 129 -9.38 21.39 18.01
CA GLY A 129 -8.90 20.09 17.55
C GLY A 129 -7.54 20.26 16.87
N THR A 130 -6.59 19.36 17.11
CA THR A 130 -5.29 19.32 16.42
C THR A 130 -4.75 17.90 16.40
N GLY A 131 -3.99 17.54 15.38
CA GLY A 131 -3.33 16.25 15.26
C GLY A 131 -4.08 15.23 14.43
N SER A 132 -3.49 14.05 14.26
CA SER A 132 -3.99 13.00 13.38
C SER A 132 -4.67 11.87 14.15
N GLU A 133 -5.65 11.23 13.53
CA GLU A 133 -6.39 10.10 14.07
C GLU A 133 -6.49 8.98 13.05
N ALA A 134 -6.63 7.75 13.51
CA ALA A 134 -6.91 6.60 12.68
C ALA A 134 -8.05 5.78 13.26
N TYR A 135 -8.91 5.29 12.40
CA TYR A 135 -10.04 4.44 12.74
C TYR A 135 -9.99 3.17 11.92
N TYR A 136 -9.90 2.02 12.58
CA TYR A 136 -9.66 0.75 11.92
C TYR A 136 -10.79 -0.26 12.13
N ASN A 137 -10.87 -1.22 11.22
CA ASN A 137 -11.56 -2.48 11.40
C ASN A 137 -10.62 -3.62 11.03
N GLY A 138 -10.12 -4.32 12.04
CA GLY A 138 -9.17 -5.42 11.91
C GLY A 138 -7.75 -5.10 12.40
N SER A 139 -7.05 -6.12 12.88
CA SER A 139 -5.74 -5.97 13.51
C SER A 139 -4.65 -5.47 12.56
N PHE A 140 -4.74 -5.84 11.29
CA PHE A 140 -3.80 -5.41 10.26
C PHE A 140 -3.94 -3.91 9.98
N ALA A 141 -5.16 -3.42 9.80
CA ALA A 141 -5.43 -1.99 9.65
C ALA A 141 -5.02 -1.19 10.90
N ARG A 142 -5.21 -1.76 12.11
CA ARG A 142 -4.75 -1.16 13.37
C ARG A 142 -3.24 -0.92 13.37
N MET A 143 -2.48 -1.93 12.97
CA MET A 143 -1.01 -1.85 12.92
C MET A 143 -0.55 -0.76 11.96
N MET A 144 -1.14 -0.68 10.78
CA MET A 144 -0.85 0.36 9.79
C MET A 144 -1.17 1.77 10.32
N GLY A 145 -2.36 1.95 10.89
CA GLY A 145 -2.77 3.23 11.46
C GLY A 145 -1.80 3.71 12.55
N ASP A 146 -1.39 2.80 13.43
CA ASP A 146 -0.41 3.10 14.50
C ASP A 146 0.95 3.54 13.92
N ALA A 147 1.46 2.84 12.92
CA ALA A 147 2.73 3.15 12.28
C ALA A 147 2.69 4.51 11.56
N ILE A 148 1.63 4.77 10.78
CA ILE A 148 1.43 6.04 10.07
C ILE A 148 1.38 7.20 11.05
N LEU A 149 0.54 7.12 12.08
CA LEU A 149 0.38 8.22 13.04
C LEU A 149 1.65 8.51 13.84
N LYS A 150 2.41 7.47 14.21
CA LYS A 150 3.71 7.64 14.88
C LYS A 150 4.72 8.35 13.98
N GLU A 151 4.78 7.98 12.72
CA GLU A 151 5.72 8.62 11.77
C GLU A 151 5.31 10.06 11.50
N VAL A 152 4.02 10.35 11.28
CA VAL A 152 3.51 11.72 11.13
C VAL A 152 3.86 12.56 12.36
N ALA A 153 3.56 12.08 13.57
CA ALA A 153 3.85 12.80 14.81
C ALA A 153 5.36 13.00 15.07
N SER A 154 6.21 12.12 14.53
CA SER A 154 7.66 12.25 14.67
C SER A 154 8.28 13.29 13.72
N LYS A 155 7.66 13.52 12.56
CA LYS A 155 8.17 14.43 11.51
C LYS A 155 7.52 15.81 11.56
N TYR A 156 6.28 15.87 12.00
CA TYR A 156 5.48 17.08 12.01
C TYR A 156 4.91 17.33 13.41
N ASP A 157 4.64 18.58 13.73
CA ASP A 157 3.96 18.94 14.98
C ASP A 157 2.43 18.69 14.86
N LEU A 158 2.09 17.48 14.40
CA LEU A 158 0.76 16.89 14.35
C LEU A 158 0.70 15.76 15.37
N GLN A 159 -0.03 15.98 16.46
CA GLN A 159 -0.14 15.00 17.55
C GLN A 159 -0.73 13.67 17.06
N TYR A 160 -0.16 12.56 17.52
CA TYR A 160 -0.86 11.28 17.50
C TYR A 160 -2.00 11.33 18.54
N ARG A 161 -3.25 11.45 18.08
CA ARG A 161 -4.39 11.55 18.99
C ARG A 161 -4.95 10.20 19.38
N ARG A 162 -5.35 9.40 18.39
CA ARG A 162 -5.97 8.08 18.63
C ARG A 162 -5.80 7.15 17.43
N ASN A 163 -5.79 5.86 17.73
CA ASN A 163 -5.93 4.77 16.77
C ASN A 163 -6.87 3.75 17.42
N GLU A 164 -8.13 3.75 17.02
CA GLU A 164 -9.19 2.99 17.68
C GLU A 164 -10.15 2.32 16.67
N GLU A 165 -10.97 1.37 17.16
CA GLU A 165 -11.96 0.74 16.33
C GLU A 165 -12.94 1.77 15.77
N THR A 166 -13.24 1.62 14.48
CA THR A 166 -14.04 2.62 13.77
C THR A 166 -15.50 2.66 14.26
N PRO A 167 -16.02 3.84 14.66
CA PRO A 167 -17.43 4.03 14.92
C PRO A 167 -18.24 4.30 13.65
N TYR A 168 -17.59 4.51 12.51
CA TYR A 168 -18.18 4.94 11.24
C TYR A 168 -18.69 3.77 10.40
N TYR A 169 -19.16 4.05 9.17
CA TYR A 169 -19.62 3.04 8.23
C TYR A 169 -18.57 1.98 7.88
N THR A 170 -17.30 2.33 8.00
CA THR A 170 -16.16 1.44 7.76
C THR A 170 -16.11 0.23 8.71
N ARG A 171 -16.83 0.26 9.85
CA ARG A 171 -17.03 -0.94 10.70
C ARG A 171 -17.71 -2.11 9.97
N ARG A 172 -18.37 -1.85 8.86
CA ARG A 172 -19.01 -2.85 7.99
C ARG A 172 -18.08 -3.36 6.90
N ILE A 173 -16.85 -2.85 6.83
CA ILE A 173 -15.85 -3.12 5.80
C ILE A 173 -14.64 -3.75 6.48
N PRO A 174 -14.39 -5.06 6.30
CA PRO A 174 -13.22 -5.72 6.88
C PRO A 174 -11.91 -5.10 6.39
N ASN A 175 -10.87 -5.15 7.22
CA ASN A 175 -9.55 -4.58 6.93
C ASN A 175 -9.61 -3.13 6.42
N SER A 176 -10.43 -2.31 7.05
CA SER A 176 -10.54 -0.90 6.70
C SER A 176 -9.71 -0.01 7.63
N LEU A 177 -9.10 1.02 7.04
CA LEU A 177 -8.40 2.09 7.72
C LEU A 177 -8.94 3.43 7.21
N LEU A 178 -9.48 4.24 8.10
CA LEU A 178 -9.84 5.62 7.86
C LEU A 178 -8.83 6.51 8.59
N LEU A 179 -8.20 7.40 7.86
CA LEU A 179 -7.18 8.33 8.36
C LEU A 179 -7.73 9.75 8.35
N GLU A 180 -7.76 10.37 9.52
CA GLU A 180 -7.95 11.80 9.71
C GLU A 180 -6.55 12.43 9.82
N VAL A 181 -6.06 13.01 8.72
CA VAL A 181 -4.65 13.46 8.65
C VAL A 181 -4.38 14.71 9.49
N GLY A 182 -5.43 15.44 9.86
CA GLY A 182 -5.39 16.62 10.74
C GLY A 182 -6.74 17.32 10.74
N PHE A 183 -6.85 18.46 11.39
CA PHE A 183 -8.10 19.21 11.53
C PHE A 183 -8.18 20.33 10.50
N ILE A 184 -9.23 20.29 9.65
CA ILE A 184 -9.43 21.31 8.61
C ILE A 184 -9.65 22.72 9.18
N ASN A 185 -10.25 22.82 10.36
CA ASN A 185 -10.50 24.08 11.05
C ASN A 185 -9.45 24.43 12.12
N ASN A 186 -8.22 23.90 11.95
CA ASN A 186 -7.04 24.29 12.70
C ASN A 186 -5.97 24.83 11.74
N ASN A 187 -5.65 26.11 11.85
CA ASN A 187 -4.71 26.78 10.93
C ASN A 187 -3.32 26.15 10.93
N LYS A 188 -2.84 25.65 12.09
CA LYS A 188 -1.55 24.98 12.21
C LYS A 188 -1.56 23.63 11.46
N ASP A 189 -2.58 22.80 11.72
CA ASP A 189 -2.71 21.52 11.03
C ASP A 189 -2.80 21.72 9.52
N MET A 190 -3.62 22.69 9.08
CA MET A 190 -3.79 23.02 7.69
C MET A 190 -2.51 23.53 7.01
N SER A 191 -1.73 24.37 7.68
CA SER A 191 -0.43 24.79 7.16
C SER A 191 0.48 23.59 6.92
N ILE A 192 0.60 22.70 7.91
CA ILE A 192 1.41 21.49 7.80
C ILE A 192 0.93 20.60 6.64
N ILE A 193 -0.38 20.35 6.57
CA ILE A 193 -0.96 19.48 5.54
C ILE A 193 -0.70 20.03 4.15
N LEU A 194 -1.03 21.30 3.90
CA LEU A 194 -0.93 21.92 2.58
C LEU A 194 0.51 22.07 2.10
N GLU A 195 1.44 22.34 3.01
CA GLU A 195 2.86 22.46 2.69
C GLU A 195 3.54 21.09 2.46
N ASN A 196 2.92 19.98 2.95
CA ASN A 196 3.56 18.68 2.98
C ASN A 196 2.69 17.54 2.40
N GLU A 197 1.72 17.83 1.53
CA GLU A 197 0.82 16.80 0.97
C GLU A 197 1.58 15.61 0.36
N ASP A 198 2.67 15.86 -0.38
CA ASP A 198 3.47 14.80 -1.00
C ASP A 198 4.17 13.93 0.05
N ALA A 199 4.80 14.55 1.03
CA ALA A 199 5.50 13.83 2.08
C ALA A 199 4.54 13.07 3.02
N LEU A 200 3.35 13.61 3.29
CA LEU A 200 2.30 12.90 4.03
C LEU A 200 1.81 11.67 3.24
N ALA A 201 1.61 11.82 1.93
CA ALA A 201 1.24 10.69 1.08
C ALA A 201 2.35 9.61 1.03
N GLU A 202 3.62 10.01 1.00
CA GLU A 202 4.76 9.09 1.10
C GLU A 202 4.77 8.33 2.44
N ILE A 203 4.52 9.00 3.56
CA ILE A 203 4.43 8.35 4.87
C ILE A 203 3.32 7.30 4.85
N VAL A 204 2.13 7.65 4.39
CA VAL A 204 1.00 6.74 4.33
C VAL A 204 1.33 5.53 3.44
N ALA A 205 1.78 5.76 2.21
CA ALA A 205 2.08 4.68 1.27
C ALA A 205 3.22 3.77 1.76
N ASN A 206 4.31 4.34 2.27
CA ASN A 206 5.47 3.56 2.72
C ASN A 206 5.14 2.68 3.94
N ASN A 207 4.32 3.16 4.88
CA ASN A 207 3.87 2.35 6.02
C ASN A 207 2.90 1.24 5.58
N ILE A 208 2.06 1.46 4.57
CA ILE A 208 1.24 0.42 3.96
C ILE A 208 2.15 -0.65 3.34
N ILE A 209 3.12 -0.26 2.51
CA ILE A 209 4.07 -1.16 1.86
C ILE A 209 4.82 -1.98 2.91
N ALA A 210 5.44 -1.34 3.89
CA ALA A 210 6.16 -2.02 4.97
C ALA A 210 5.28 -3.01 5.74
N SER A 211 4.00 -2.68 5.94
CA SER A 211 3.06 -3.58 6.62
C SER A 211 2.75 -4.84 5.81
N PHE A 212 2.67 -4.75 4.48
CA PHE A 212 2.48 -5.91 3.62
C PHE A 212 3.74 -6.77 3.49
N GLU A 213 4.93 -6.18 3.56
CA GLU A 213 6.21 -6.90 3.49
C GLU A 213 6.48 -7.78 4.74
N VAL A 214 5.85 -7.48 5.87
CA VAL A 214 6.00 -8.24 7.12
C VAL A 214 4.82 -9.18 7.41
N ARG A 215 3.84 -9.29 6.50
CA ARG A 215 2.66 -10.14 6.60
C ARG A 215 2.95 -11.53 6.04
#